data_472101506779e832766e12d3953fc773
#
_entry.id   472101506779e832766e12d3953fc773
#
_cell.length_a   1.000
_cell.length_b   1.000
_cell.length_c   1.000
_cell.angle_alpha   90.00
_cell.angle_beta   90.00
_cell.angle_gamma   90.00
#
_symmetry.space_group_name_H-M   'P 1'
#
loop_
_entity.id
_entity.type
_entity.pdbx_description
1 polymer ?
#
loop_
_entity_poly.entity_id
_entity_poly.type
_entity_poly.pdbx_seq_one_letter_code
_entity_poly.pdbx_strand_id
1 'polypeptide(L)'
;MRVRPDLLRKQAIGVAGALSLAAAAAAHADEPPFAPKVLVITMFGGEAKPWVDGEAPARKIAIPGLSRAYPDVSCTESALCMMTTGMGYANAASSISALIYSGRLDLSRTYFLVAGIAGVDPAQGTLGSAHWARYVIDSGLQNEIDPRQAPADWSTGYLAIGAAAPGQKAELRYGGEIYRLDESLLQAAYRLTKNVELSDSDAAKAYRSKYGPAQAASSPEVSICDTLSSDTWWHGSKLAAAMQAWAKLITDGAADPCTTQQEDNATLTALKRGADAQLLDFSRVAVLRAASNFDREAPGQTAAESLNAKSGGYLPSVANAYRVAGALAHAITADWQAWSAGPPK
;
A
#
# COMPACT_ATOMS: atom_id res chain seq x y z
N MET A 1 -48.72 70.97 29.08
CA MET A 1 -48.61 72.00 28.05
C MET A 1 -47.91 71.43 26.83
N ARG A 2 -48.62 71.42 25.73
CA ARG A 2 -48.24 71.20 24.34
C ARG A 2 -47.45 69.94 23.94
N VAL A 3 -48.23 69.06 23.31
CA VAL A 3 -47.97 68.04 22.36
C VAL A 3 -47.26 68.60 21.09
N ARG A 4 -46.36 67.82 20.51
CA ARG A 4 -46.24 67.75 19.03
C ARG A 4 -45.87 66.32 18.63
N PRO A 5 -46.59 65.73 17.61
CA PRO A 5 -46.26 64.49 16.97
C PRO A 5 -45.50 64.83 15.67
N ASP A 6 -44.69 63.83 15.25
CA ASP A 6 -44.22 63.62 13.86
C ASP A 6 -43.07 62.63 13.97
N LEU A 7 -42.91 61.64 13.19
CA LEU A 7 -43.34 61.29 11.85
C LEU A 7 -43.05 59.77 11.61
N LEU A 8 -44.08 59.09 11.21
CA LEU A 8 -43.93 57.84 10.52
C LEU A 8 -43.22 58.04 9.18
N ARG A 9 -42.06 57.38 8.98
CA ARG A 9 -41.62 57.01 7.65
C ARG A 9 -41.07 55.59 7.69
N LYS A 10 -41.93 54.69 7.23
CA LYS A 10 -41.56 53.34 6.83
C LYS A 10 -40.59 53.47 5.66
N GLN A 11 -39.45 52.89 5.79
CA GLN A 11 -38.64 52.52 4.64
C GLN A 11 -38.74 51.00 4.44
N ALA A 12 -39.49 50.66 3.41
CA ALA A 12 -39.44 49.35 2.77
C ALA A 12 -38.25 49.36 1.80
N ILE A 13 -37.14 48.80 2.18
CA ILE A 13 -36.04 48.51 1.25
C ILE A 13 -35.46 47.16 1.69
N GLY A 14 -35.49 46.18 0.80
CA GLY A 14 -34.52 45.08 0.80
C GLY A 14 -35.03 43.68 0.93
N VAL A 15 -35.98 43.25 0.14
CA VAL A 15 -36.24 41.79 -0.11
C VAL A 15 -35.98 41.49 -1.59
N ALA A 16 -34.86 41.87 -2.12
CA ALA A 16 -34.44 41.56 -3.50
C ALA A 16 -33.03 40.97 -3.62
N GLY A 17 -32.31 40.79 -2.47
CA GLY A 17 -30.91 40.32 -2.48
C GLY A 17 -30.68 38.87 -2.12
N ALA A 18 -31.70 38.13 -1.72
CA ALA A 18 -31.52 36.75 -1.17
C ALA A 18 -31.79 35.62 -2.17
N LEU A 19 -32.23 35.87 -3.39
CA LEU A 19 -32.50 34.84 -4.38
C LEU A 19 -31.38 34.56 -5.39
N SER A 20 -30.32 35.37 -5.39
CA SER A 20 -29.23 35.18 -6.39
C SER A 20 -28.05 34.33 -5.93
N LEU A 21 -27.97 33.96 -4.65
CA LEU A 21 -26.87 33.09 -4.14
C LEU A 21 -27.22 31.58 -4.10
N ALA A 22 -28.49 31.24 -4.27
CA ALA A 22 -28.90 29.81 -4.25
C ALA A 22 -28.73 29.10 -5.62
N ALA A 23 -28.55 29.87 -6.71
CA ALA A 23 -28.42 29.28 -8.05
C ALA A 23 -26.99 28.87 -8.44
N ALA A 24 -25.97 29.31 -7.72
CA ALA A 24 -24.56 28.95 -8.01
C ALA A 24 -24.08 27.64 -7.37
N ALA A 25 -24.83 27.09 -6.41
CA ALA A 25 -24.48 25.84 -5.73
C ALA A 25 -25.07 24.57 -6.38
N ALA A 26 -25.97 24.73 -7.35
CA ALA A 26 -26.68 23.60 -7.96
C ALA A 26 -26.07 23.09 -9.28
N ALA A 27 -24.98 23.70 -9.77
CA ALA A 27 -24.43 23.38 -11.10
C ALA A 27 -23.30 22.34 -11.11
N HIS A 28 -23.03 21.66 -9.99
CA HIS A 28 -21.99 20.61 -9.93
C HIS A 28 -22.51 19.24 -9.48
N ALA A 29 -23.82 19.01 -9.54
CA ALA A 29 -24.46 17.79 -9.01
C ALA A 29 -24.76 16.70 -10.03
N ASP A 30 -24.41 16.85 -11.32
CA ASP A 30 -24.96 15.97 -12.36
C ASP A 30 -23.96 15.06 -13.11
N GLU A 31 -22.67 15.12 -12.87
CA GLU A 31 -21.79 14.09 -13.42
C GLU A 31 -21.63 12.94 -12.41
N PRO A 32 -21.94 11.70 -12.82
CA PRO A 32 -21.70 10.56 -11.93
C PRO A 32 -20.23 10.48 -11.56
N PRO A 33 -19.88 10.01 -10.34
CA PRO A 33 -18.50 9.86 -9.92
C PRO A 33 -17.68 9.06 -10.94
N PHE A 34 -16.46 9.51 -11.23
CA PHE A 34 -15.60 8.79 -12.15
C PHE A 34 -15.29 7.39 -11.59
N ALA A 35 -15.42 6.37 -12.44
CA ALA A 35 -15.22 4.97 -12.07
C ALA A 35 -13.86 4.43 -12.57
N PRO A 36 -12.81 4.37 -11.74
CA PRO A 36 -11.56 3.74 -12.11
C PRO A 36 -11.74 2.25 -12.38
N LYS A 37 -11.14 1.72 -13.44
CA LYS A 37 -11.01 0.27 -13.64
C LYS A 37 -9.92 -0.30 -12.74
N VAL A 38 -8.79 0.40 -12.66
CA VAL A 38 -7.64 0.08 -11.82
C VAL A 38 -7.20 1.33 -11.07
N LEU A 39 -6.93 1.20 -9.78
CA LEU A 39 -6.27 2.21 -8.98
C LEU A 39 -4.94 1.65 -8.42
N VAL A 40 -3.85 2.22 -8.88
CA VAL A 40 -2.52 1.94 -8.35
C VAL A 40 -2.26 2.80 -7.12
N ILE A 41 -1.76 2.18 -6.07
CA ILE A 41 -1.42 2.82 -4.80
C ILE A 41 0.09 2.71 -4.61
N THR A 42 0.76 3.86 -4.52
CA THR A 42 2.18 4.00 -4.23
C THR A 42 2.35 4.80 -2.93
N MET A 43 3.52 4.74 -2.30
CA MET A 43 3.72 5.33 -0.98
C MET A 43 4.53 6.62 -1.02
N PHE A 44 5.37 6.82 -2.04
CA PHE A 44 6.14 8.06 -2.19
C PHE A 44 6.49 8.35 -3.66
N GLY A 45 6.99 9.57 -3.92
CA GLY A 45 7.23 10.04 -5.29
C GLY A 45 8.19 9.19 -6.13
N GLY A 46 9.15 8.48 -5.49
CA GLY A 46 10.05 7.58 -6.19
C GLY A 46 9.35 6.35 -6.78
N GLU A 47 8.36 5.80 -6.07
CA GLU A 47 7.52 4.71 -6.58
C GLU A 47 6.49 5.20 -7.60
N ALA A 48 5.94 6.40 -7.40
CA ALA A 48 4.96 7.01 -8.29
C ALA A 48 5.57 7.41 -9.64
N LYS A 49 6.84 7.81 -9.66
CA LYS A 49 7.48 8.38 -10.86
C LYS A 49 7.42 7.49 -12.09
N PRO A 50 7.76 6.18 -12.06
CA PRO A 50 7.64 5.31 -13.23
C PRO A 50 6.21 5.22 -13.79
N TRP A 51 5.19 5.27 -12.91
CA TRP A 51 3.80 5.27 -13.31
C TRP A 51 3.40 6.57 -13.99
N VAL A 52 3.79 7.71 -13.44
CA VAL A 52 3.49 9.03 -14.04
C VAL A 52 4.18 9.18 -15.39
N ASP A 53 5.43 8.78 -15.47
CA ASP A 53 6.21 8.88 -16.72
C ASP A 53 5.69 7.92 -17.81
N GLY A 54 5.33 6.70 -17.42
CA GLY A 54 4.90 5.65 -18.36
C GLY A 54 3.44 5.79 -18.82
N GLU A 55 2.54 6.19 -17.92
CA GLU A 55 1.11 6.25 -18.21
C GLU A 55 0.63 7.65 -18.63
N ALA A 56 1.41 8.69 -18.37
CA ALA A 56 1.10 10.09 -18.71
C ALA A 56 -0.36 10.49 -18.39
N PRO A 57 -0.84 10.34 -17.13
CA PRO A 57 -2.23 10.55 -16.76
C PRO A 57 -2.64 12.02 -16.98
N ALA A 58 -3.71 12.24 -17.75
CA ALA A 58 -4.16 13.59 -18.11
C ALA A 58 -5.23 14.15 -17.15
N ARG A 59 -6.05 13.28 -16.52
CA ARG A 59 -7.12 13.69 -15.60
C ARG A 59 -6.60 13.71 -14.17
N LYS A 60 -6.83 14.82 -13.46
CA LYS A 60 -6.57 14.94 -12.02
C LYS A 60 -7.87 15.12 -11.26
N ILE A 61 -8.06 14.32 -10.21
CA ILE A 61 -9.25 14.37 -9.36
C ILE A 61 -8.76 14.67 -7.94
N ALA A 62 -8.99 15.90 -7.49
CA ALA A 62 -8.63 16.32 -6.13
C ALA A 62 -9.49 15.58 -5.10
N ILE A 63 -8.84 15.00 -4.12
CA ILE A 63 -9.49 14.27 -3.02
C ILE A 63 -9.26 15.04 -1.71
N PRO A 64 -10.31 15.57 -1.08
CA PRO A 64 -10.19 16.21 0.23
C PRO A 64 -9.63 15.23 1.27
N GLY A 65 -8.64 15.66 2.04
CA GLY A 65 -8.01 14.83 3.07
C GLY A 65 -6.76 14.09 2.63
N LEU A 66 -6.38 14.13 1.36
CA LEU A 66 -5.06 13.68 0.94
C LEU A 66 -3.96 14.66 1.38
N SER A 67 -2.74 14.17 1.43
CA SER A 67 -1.56 14.96 1.75
C SER A 67 -1.38 16.10 0.72
N ARG A 68 -0.88 17.27 1.16
CA ARG A 68 -0.57 18.39 0.26
C ARG A 68 0.50 18.04 -0.78
N ALA A 69 1.35 17.06 -0.49
CA ALA A 69 2.37 16.60 -1.43
C ALA A 69 1.78 15.76 -2.57
N TYR A 70 0.65 15.10 -2.33
CA TYR A 70 -0.03 14.20 -3.27
C TYR A 70 -1.56 14.40 -3.18
N PRO A 71 -2.08 15.57 -3.62
CA PRO A 71 -3.47 15.96 -3.33
C PRO A 71 -4.50 15.29 -4.24
N ASP A 72 -4.06 14.60 -5.30
CA ASP A 72 -4.93 14.16 -6.38
C ASP A 72 -4.79 12.65 -6.64
N VAL A 73 -5.86 12.08 -7.17
CA VAL A 73 -5.82 10.85 -7.97
C VAL A 73 -5.65 11.26 -9.43
N SER A 74 -4.65 10.70 -10.11
CA SER A 74 -4.36 10.98 -11.52
C SER A 74 -4.76 9.80 -12.38
N CYS A 75 -5.53 10.00 -13.46
CA CYS A 75 -6.11 8.95 -14.29
C CYS A 75 -5.81 9.14 -15.77
N THR A 76 -5.64 8.02 -16.48
CA THR A 76 -5.58 7.95 -17.94
C THR A 76 -6.97 7.90 -18.54
N GLU A 77 -7.07 8.00 -19.88
CA GLU A 77 -8.33 7.82 -20.60
C GLU A 77 -8.87 6.38 -20.49
N SER A 78 -8.00 5.38 -20.33
CA SER A 78 -8.40 3.98 -20.14
C SER A 78 -8.96 3.68 -18.75
N ALA A 79 -9.06 4.69 -17.86
CA ALA A 79 -9.45 4.58 -16.46
C ALA A 79 -8.45 3.77 -15.59
N LEU A 80 -7.16 3.77 -15.97
CA LEU A 80 -6.06 3.43 -15.09
C LEU A 80 -5.73 4.67 -14.26
N CYS A 81 -5.92 4.57 -12.96
CA CYS A 81 -5.68 5.66 -12.02
C CYS A 81 -4.51 5.33 -11.09
N MET A 82 -3.91 6.36 -10.53
CA MET A 82 -2.82 6.24 -9.56
C MET A 82 -2.91 7.30 -8.49
N MET A 83 -2.51 6.93 -7.28
CA MET A 83 -2.40 7.82 -6.13
C MET A 83 -1.15 7.50 -5.32
N THR A 84 -0.72 8.47 -4.51
CA THR A 84 0.40 8.31 -3.56
C THR A 84 -0.10 8.66 -2.17
N THR A 85 0.10 7.74 -1.21
CA THR A 85 -0.44 7.90 0.15
C THR A 85 0.43 8.77 1.05
N GLY A 86 1.73 8.78 0.83
CA GLY A 86 2.74 9.10 1.83
C GLY A 86 3.18 7.83 2.56
N MET A 87 4.40 7.83 3.12
CA MET A 87 4.98 6.69 3.82
C MET A 87 4.37 6.50 5.21
N GLY A 88 4.31 5.26 5.66
CA GLY A 88 3.91 4.85 7.00
C GLY A 88 2.39 4.67 7.18
N TYR A 89 2.02 3.99 8.27
CA TYR A 89 0.65 3.56 8.55
C TYR A 89 -0.35 4.72 8.62
N ALA A 90 0.02 5.82 9.28
CA ALA A 90 -0.87 6.97 9.43
C ALA A 90 -1.23 7.59 8.08
N ASN A 91 -0.24 7.77 7.19
CA ASN A 91 -0.48 8.30 5.85
C ASN A 91 -1.26 7.33 4.98
N ALA A 92 -0.92 6.05 5.00
CA ALA A 92 -1.60 5.04 4.22
C ALA A 92 -3.09 4.94 4.60
N ALA A 93 -3.39 4.73 5.89
CA ALA A 93 -4.77 4.59 6.37
C ALA A 93 -5.60 5.85 6.12
N SER A 94 -5.06 7.05 6.42
CA SER A 94 -5.80 8.29 6.26
C SER A 94 -6.06 8.62 4.79
N SER A 95 -5.07 8.43 3.91
CA SER A 95 -5.21 8.70 2.47
C SER A 95 -6.23 7.77 1.81
N ILE A 96 -6.17 6.47 2.11
CA ILE A 96 -7.13 5.51 1.55
C ILE A 96 -8.54 5.73 2.12
N SER A 97 -8.67 6.06 3.41
CA SER A 97 -9.97 6.42 3.98
C SER A 97 -10.53 7.69 3.35
N ALA A 98 -9.72 8.74 3.19
CA ALA A 98 -10.13 9.97 2.51
C ALA A 98 -10.62 9.68 1.09
N LEU A 99 -9.90 8.86 0.32
CA LEU A 99 -10.30 8.44 -1.02
C LEU A 99 -11.68 7.77 -1.01
N ILE A 100 -11.84 6.71 -0.20
CA ILE A 100 -13.06 5.87 -0.17
C ILE A 100 -14.28 6.71 0.19
N TYR A 101 -14.18 7.52 1.22
CA TYR A 101 -15.32 8.29 1.76
C TYR A 101 -15.49 9.68 1.13
N SER A 102 -14.68 10.05 0.12
CA SER A 102 -14.78 11.34 -0.56
C SER A 102 -16.04 11.50 -1.43
N GLY A 103 -16.62 10.40 -1.89
CA GLY A 103 -17.67 10.39 -2.89
C GLY A 103 -17.25 10.89 -4.28
N ARG A 104 -15.95 11.10 -4.51
CA ARG A 104 -15.42 11.61 -5.78
C ARG A 104 -15.24 10.54 -6.85
N LEU A 105 -15.15 9.27 -6.43
CA LEU A 105 -14.95 8.12 -7.29
C LEU A 105 -15.97 7.03 -6.99
N ASP A 106 -16.42 6.33 -8.02
CA ASP A 106 -17.12 5.05 -7.87
C ASP A 106 -16.09 3.92 -7.85
N LEU A 107 -15.86 3.38 -6.66
CA LEU A 107 -14.85 2.35 -6.41
C LEU A 107 -15.45 0.93 -6.41
N SER A 108 -16.74 0.78 -6.63
CA SER A 108 -17.49 -0.49 -6.49
C SER A 108 -16.93 -1.66 -7.31
N ARG A 109 -16.29 -1.36 -8.45
CA ARG A 109 -15.73 -2.37 -9.35
C ARG A 109 -14.23 -2.21 -9.62
N THR A 110 -13.59 -1.27 -8.91
CA THR A 110 -12.18 -0.93 -9.08
C THR A 110 -11.27 -2.07 -8.59
N TYR A 111 -10.25 -2.41 -9.38
CA TYR A 111 -9.11 -3.20 -8.91
C TYR A 111 -8.08 -2.30 -8.24
N PHE A 112 -7.65 -2.65 -7.03
CA PHE A 112 -6.65 -1.91 -6.27
C PHE A 112 -5.31 -2.65 -6.35
N LEU A 113 -4.30 -2.00 -6.89
CA LEU A 113 -2.94 -2.54 -6.99
C LEU A 113 -2.02 -1.76 -6.06
N VAL A 114 -1.71 -2.30 -4.90
CA VAL A 114 -0.64 -1.75 -4.05
C VAL A 114 0.68 -2.17 -4.68
N ALA A 115 1.46 -1.21 -5.16
CA ALA A 115 2.68 -1.47 -5.93
C ALA A 115 3.83 -0.60 -5.42
N GLY A 116 4.71 -1.20 -4.63
CA GLY A 116 5.82 -0.50 -4.00
C GLY A 116 7.07 -1.35 -3.85
N ILE A 117 8.08 -0.76 -3.20
CA ILE A 117 9.33 -1.46 -2.90
C ILE A 117 9.32 -2.06 -1.49
N ALA A 118 10.26 -2.95 -1.20
CA ALA A 118 10.38 -3.65 0.08
C ALA A 118 11.82 -4.10 0.35
N GLY A 119 12.10 -4.43 1.60
CA GLY A 119 13.20 -5.31 1.95
C GLY A 119 12.86 -6.76 1.59
N VAL A 120 13.86 -7.60 1.34
CA VAL A 120 13.68 -9.02 1.00
C VAL A 120 14.59 -9.91 1.82
N ASP A 121 14.09 -11.08 2.21
CA ASP A 121 14.90 -12.15 2.78
C ASP A 121 15.88 -12.71 1.72
N PRO A 122 17.19 -12.64 1.93
CA PRO A 122 18.17 -13.16 0.97
C PRO A 122 18.08 -14.67 0.70
N ALA A 123 17.38 -15.40 1.54
CA ALA A 123 17.14 -16.83 1.33
C ALA A 123 15.96 -17.10 0.37
N GLN A 124 15.08 -16.12 0.15
CA GLN A 124 13.84 -16.28 -0.61
C GLN A 124 13.73 -15.38 -1.84
N GLY A 125 14.57 -14.34 -1.95
CA GLY A 125 14.54 -13.43 -3.08
C GLY A 125 15.85 -12.68 -3.27
N THR A 126 15.95 -11.90 -4.33
CA THR A 126 17.10 -11.06 -4.63
C THR A 126 16.70 -9.64 -4.98
N LEU A 127 17.66 -8.71 -4.98
CA LEU A 127 17.44 -7.31 -5.33
C LEU A 127 16.84 -7.17 -6.72
N GLY A 128 15.76 -6.41 -6.84
CA GLY A 128 15.01 -6.22 -8.08
C GLY A 128 13.92 -7.25 -8.34
N SER A 129 13.86 -8.38 -7.61
CA SER A 129 12.73 -9.32 -7.70
C SER A 129 11.42 -8.66 -7.30
N ALA A 130 10.30 -9.14 -7.86
CA ALA A 130 8.97 -8.63 -7.58
C ALA A 130 8.06 -9.78 -7.09
N HIS A 131 7.37 -9.55 -5.98
CA HIS A 131 6.68 -10.59 -5.25
C HIS A 131 5.20 -10.22 -5.07
N TRP A 132 4.29 -11.05 -5.57
CA TRP A 132 2.85 -10.97 -5.30
C TRP A 132 2.54 -11.60 -3.95
N ALA A 133 1.88 -10.85 -3.07
CA ALA A 133 1.56 -11.34 -1.73
C ALA A 133 0.25 -12.13 -1.68
N ARG A 134 0.24 -13.27 -0.98
CA ARG A 134 -0.97 -14.00 -0.58
C ARG A 134 -1.44 -13.54 0.78
N TYR A 135 -0.51 -13.43 1.74
CA TYR A 135 -0.76 -12.89 3.06
C TYR A 135 -0.01 -11.58 3.24
N VAL A 136 -0.70 -10.64 3.88
CA VAL A 136 -0.13 -9.37 4.36
C VAL A 136 -0.30 -9.35 5.86
N ILE A 137 0.82 -9.26 6.60
CA ILE A 137 0.86 -9.55 8.03
C ILE A 137 1.44 -8.36 8.76
N ASP A 138 0.72 -7.85 9.76
CA ASP A 138 1.23 -6.81 10.64
C ASP A 138 2.25 -7.39 11.62
N SER A 139 3.46 -6.86 11.59
CA SER A 139 4.54 -7.20 12.50
C SER A 139 4.81 -6.11 13.55
N GLY A 140 4.00 -5.04 13.57
CA GLY A 140 4.14 -3.93 14.51
C GLY A 140 3.14 -3.96 15.67
N LEU A 141 1.97 -4.60 15.51
CA LEU A 141 0.94 -4.64 16.55
C LEU A 141 1.25 -5.75 17.58
N GLN A 142 2.27 -5.52 18.39
CA GLN A 142 2.82 -6.42 19.40
C GLN A 142 3.20 -5.63 20.65
N ASN A 143 3.44 -6.32 21.77
CA ASN A 143 4.19 -5.76 22.88
C ASN A 143 5.69 -5.82 22.54
N GLU A 144 6.42 -4.78 22.91
CA GLU A 144 7.87 -4.73 22.77
C GLU A 144 8.51 -4.40 24.12
N ILE A 145 9.52 -5.17 24.50
CA ILE A 145 10.42 -4.90 25.63
C ILE A 145 11.83 -4.80 25.07
N ASP A 146 12.61 -3.83 25.51
CA ASP A 146 14.03 -3.75 25.14
C ASP A 146 14.71 -5.10 25.43
N PRO A 147 15.37 -5.74 24.45
CA PRO A 147 16.00 -7.04 24.65
C PRO A 147 17.01 -7.10 25.79
N ARG A 148 17.58 -5.94 26.19
CA ARG A 148 18.50 -5.83 27.34
C ARG A 148 17.78 -5.92 28.69
N GLN A 149 16.44 -5.74 28.71
CA GLN A 149 15.58 -5.80 29.89
C GLN A 149 14.70 -7.05 29.91
N ALA A 150 14.67 -7.78 28.80
CA ALA A 150 13.91 -9.02 28.69
C ALA A 150 14.59 -10.14 29.52
N PRO A 151 13.82 -11.16 29.97
CA PRO A 151 14.39 -12.38 30.54
C PRO A 151 15.43 -13.01 29.63
N ALA A 152 16.50 -13.57 30.21
CA ALA A 152 17.67 -14.07 29.46
C ALA A 152 17.36 -15.26 28.53
N ASP A 153 16.26 -15.96 28.78
CA ASP A 153 15.75 -17.07 27.98
C ASP A 153 14.83 -16.64 26.84
N TRP A 154 14.49 -15.35 26.73
CA TRP A 154 13.70 -14.85 25.61
C TRP A 154 14.54 -14.68 24.35
N SER A 155 14.07 -15.24 23.25
CA SER A 155 14.72 -15.11 21.94
C SER A 155 14.58 -13.72 21.31
N THR A 156 13.62 -12.93 21.77
CA THR A 156 13.29 -11.58 21.27
C THR A 156 12.57 -10.78 22.35
N GLY A 157 12.54 -9.45 22.21
CA GLY A 157 11.72 -8.56 23.03
C GLY A 157 10.27 -8.43 22.57
N TYR A 158 9.87 -9.08 21.47
CA TYR A 158 8.52 -9.00 20.89
C TYR A 158 7.67 -10.17 21.34
N LEU A 159 6.41 -9.88 21.72
CA LEU A 159 5.43 -10.89 22.10
C LEU A 159 4.02 -10.42 21.77
N ALA A 160 3.12 -11.35 21.53
CA ALA A 160 1.71 -11.02 21.26
C ALA A 160 1.08 -10.24 22.42
N ILE A 161 0.24 -9.25 22.11
CA ILE A 161 -0.55 -8.55 23.13
C ILE A 161 -1.45 -9.57 23.83
N GLY A 162 -1.31 -9.69 25.15
CA GLY A 162 -2.00 -10.69 25.97
C GLY A 162 -1.23 -12.00 26.18
N ALA A 163 -0.06 -12.19 25.57
CA ALA A 163 0.83 -13.31 25.84
C ALA A 163 1.79 -13.00 27.02
N ALA A 164 2.27 -14.04 27.68
CA ALA A 164 3.22 -13.91 28.78
C ALA A 164 4.70 -13.98 28.33
N ALA A 165 4.98 -14.52 27.14
CA ALA A 165 6.32 -14.68 26.60
C ALA A 165 6.31 -14.75 25.06
N PRO A 166 7.47 -14.51 24.38
CA PRO A 166 7.62 -14.73 22.95
C PRO A 166 7.22 -16.15 22.52
N GLY A 167 6.65 -16.27 21.32
CA GLY A 167 6.22 -17.56 20.77
C GLY A 167 4.90 -18.09 21.35
N GLN A 168 4.30 -17.43 22.31
CA GLN A 168 2.97 -17.78 22.79
C GLN A 168 1.89 -17.05 21.97
N LYS A 169 0.87 -17.81 21.55
CA LYS A 169 -0.29 -17.28 20.84
C LYS A 169 -1.20 -16.54 21.81
N ALA A 170 -1.64 -15.34 21.46
CA ALA A 170 -2.63 -14.62 22.23
C ALA A 170 -4.05 -14.97 21.73
N GLU A 171 -5.04 -14.93 22.64
CA GLU A 171 -6.45 -15.09 22.29
C GLU A 171 -7.03 -13.85 21.62
N LEU A 172 -6.55 -12.66 22.02
CA LEU A 172 -7.04 -11.39 21.49
C LEU A 172 -6.49 -11.11 20.09
N ARG A 173 -7.43 -10.72 19.20
CA ARG A 173 -7.13 -10.27 17.85
C ARG A 173 -7.84 -8.94 17.61
N TYR A 174 -7.17 -8.03 16.92
CA TYR A 174 -7.65 -6.66 16.71
C TYR A 174 -8.23 -6.44 15.30
N GLY A 175 -8.14 -7.46 14.41
CA GLY A 175 -8.80 -7.47 13.12
C GLY A 175 -8.06 -6.75 11.98
N GLY A 176 -6.77 -6.48 12.18
CA GLY A 176 -5.90 -5.86 11.16
C GLY A 176 -4.57 -6.58 10.98
N GLU A 177 -4.33 -7.64 11.75
CA GLU A 177 -3.03 -8.30 11.82
C GLU A 177 -2.73 -9.16 10.59
N ILE A 178 -3.77 -9.75 9.99
CA ILE A 178 -3.63 -10.70 8.89
C ILE A 178 -4.67 -10.40 7.83
N TYR A 179 -4.22 -10.18 6.61
CA TYR A 179 -5.05 -10.17 5.42
C TYR A 179 -4.64 -11.30 4.50
N ARG A 180 -5.58 -12.16 4.14
CA ARG A 180 -5.43 -13.10 3.04
C ARG A 180 -6.12 -12.52 1.81
N LEU A 181 -5.37 -12.31 0.74
CA LEU A 181 -5.86 -11.77 -0.51
C LEU A 181 -6.55 -12.85 -1.35
N ASP A 182 -7.30 -12.42 -2.37
CA ASP A 182 -8.04 -13.32 -3.24
C ASP A 182 -7.09 -14.18 -4.08
N GLU A 183 -7.24 -15.50 -3.96
CA GLU A 183 -6.34 -16.45 -4.63
C GLU A 183 -6.52 -16.43 -6.16
N SER A 184 -7.74 -16.17 -6.67
CA SER A 184 -7.99 -16.13 -8.10
C SER A 184 -7.29 -14.93 -8.74
N LEU A 185 -7.35 -13.76 -8.09
CA LEU A 185 -6.64 -12.56 -8.53
C LEU A 185 -5.13 -12.75 -8.42
N LEU A 186 -4.64 -13.30 -7.31
CA LEU A 186 -3.23 -13.60 -7.11
C LEU A 186 -2.66 -14.49 -8.21
N GLN A 187 -3.36 -15.60 -8.51
CA GLN A 187 -2.93 -16.53 -9.56
C GLN A 187 -3.02 -15.91 -10.96
N ALA A 188 -4.04 -15.10 -11.24
CA ALA A 188 -4.15 -14.37 -12.49
C ALA A 188 -2.98 -13.38 -12.64
N ALA A 189 -2.68 -12.61 -11.61
CA ALA A 189 -1.57 -11.66 -11.57
C ALA A 189 -0.23 -12.37 -11.83
N TYR A 190 0.04 -13.46 -11.10
CA TYR A 190 1.27 -14.22 -11.27
C TYR A 190 1.39 -14.84 -12.67
N ARG A 191 0.34 -15.50 -13.20
CA ARG A 191 0.36 -16.09 -14.55
C ARG A 191 0.68 -15.04 -15.63
N LEU A 192 0.10 -13.86 -15.53
CA LEU A 192 0.31 -12.77 -16.50
C LEU A 192 1.70 -12.15 -16.41
N THR A 193 2.31 -12.19 -15.23
CA THR A 193 3.50 -11.38 -14.98
C THR A 193 4.79 -12.17 -14.74
N LYS A 194 4.73 -13.48 -14.52
CA LYS A 194 5.90 -14.31 -14.17
C LYS A 194 7.04 -14.30 -15.19
N ASN A 195 6.77 -13.93 -16.44
CA ASN A 195 7.76 -13.84 -17.51
C ASN A 195 8.09 -12.39 -17.91
N VAL A 196 7.65 -11.40 -17.13
CA VAL A 196 8.03 -9.99 -17.37
C VAL A 196 9.53 -9.84 -17.19
N GLU A 197 10.19 -9.26 -18.18
CA GLU A 197 11.62 -8.97 -18.09
C GLU A 197 11.89 -7.91 -17.03
N LEU A 198 12.73 -8.24 -16.07
CA LEU A 198 13.05 -7.39 -14.93
C LEU A 198 14.37 -6.67 -15.13
N SER A 199 14.41 -5.41 -14.69
CA SER A 199 15.63 -4.62 -14.61
C SER A 199 16.54 -5.15 -13.51
N ASP A 200 17.83 -5.12 -13.76
CA ASP A 200 18.89 -5.40 -12.80
C ASP A 200 19.97 -4.32 -12.92
N SER A 201 20.90 -4.26 -11.97
CA SER A 201 22.03 -3.35 -12.03
C SER A 201 23.32 -4.04 -11.60
N ASP A 202 24.46 -3.56 -12.14
CA ASP A 202 25.76 -4.10 -11.75
C ASP A 202 26.06 -3.83 -10.27
N ALA A 203 25.57 -2.71 -9.73
CA ALA A 203 25.66 -2.44 -8.29
C ALA A 203 24.87 -3.45 -7.46
N ALA A 204 23.65 -3.82 -7.88
CA ALA A 204 22.85 -4.85 -7.21
C ALA A 204 23.51 -6.22 -7.31
N LYS A 205 24.05 -6.58 -8.48
CA LYS A 205 24.83 -7.82 -8.68
C LYS A 205 26.04 -7.90 -7.74
N ALA A 206 26.82 -6.83 -7.67
CA ALA A 206 27.99 -6.74 -6.81
C ALA A 206 27.62 -6.80 -5.33
N TYR A 207 26.49 -6.20 -4.93
CA TYR A 207 26.07 -6.23 -3.54
C TYR A 207 25.56 -7.61 -3.11
N ARG A 208 24.64 -8.22 -3.89
CA ARG A 208 24.04 -9.51 -3.54
C ARG A 208 25.05 -10.67 -3.53
N SER A 209 26.16 -10.56 -4.27
CA SER A 209 27.22 -11.56 -4.24
C SER A 209 27.85 -11.77 -2.86
N LYS A 210 27.71 -10.80 -1.94
CA LYS A 210 28.17 -10.90 -0.56
C LYS A 210 27.37 -11.90 0.28
N TYR A 211 26.17 -12.24 -0.14
CA TYR A 211 25.26 -13.09 0.65
C TYR A 211 25.51 -14.57 0.46
N GLY A 212 26.23 -14.98 -0.57
CA GLY A 212 26.66 -16.36 -0.78
C GLY A 212 25.57 -17.36 -1.21
N PRO A 213 24.35 -17.37 -0.65
CA PRO A 213 23.30 -18.29 -1.07
C PRO A 213 22.92 -18.10 -2.55
N ALA A 214 22.48 -19.21 -3.16
CA ALA A 214 22.09 -19.22 -4.56
C ALA A 214 21.02 -18.15 -4.89
N GLN A 215 20.05 -17.93 -4.00
CA GLN A 215 18.99 -16.94 -4.20
C GLN A 215 19.49 -15.49 -4.24
N ALA A 216 20.43 -15.14 -3.36
CA ALA A 216 21.02 -13.81 -3.36
C ALA A 216 21.86 -13.56 -4.62
N ALA A 217 22.47 -14.58 -5.21
CA ALA A 217 23.28 -14.52 -6.43
C ALA A 217 22.45 -14.63 -7.72
N SER A 218 21.19 -15.05 -7.65
CA SER A 218 20.33 -15.23 -8.82
C SER A 218 19.87 -13.89 -9.43
N SER A 219 19.41 -13.92 -10.67
CA SER A 219 18.79 -12.77 -11.33
C SER A 219 17.42 -12.47 -10.73
N PRO A 220 16.94 -11.22 -10.80
CA PRO A 220 15.59 -10.86 -10.39
C PRO A 220 14.52 -11.73 -11.07
N GLU A 221 13.49 -12.10 -10.32
CA GLU A 221 12.35 -12.89 -10.80
C GLU A 221 11.03 -12.38 -10.23
N VAL A 222 9.92 -12.79 -10.86
CA VAL A 222 8.57 -12.60 -10.31
C VAL A 222 8.15 -13.88 -9.59
N SER A 223 7.72 -13.76 -8.33
CA SER A 223 7.26 -14.91 -7.56
C SER A 223 6.02 -14.57 -6.71
N ILE A 224 5.53 -15.56 -5.98
CA ILE A 224 4.52 -15.40 -4.94
C ILE A 224 5.22 -15.63 -3.60
N CYS A 225 5.14 -14.65 -2.71
CA CYS A 225 5.49 -14.81 -1.31
C CYS A 225 4.76 -13.76 -0.45
N ASP A 226 4.70 -13.98 0.84
CA ASP A 226 3.97 -13.10 1.74
C ASP A 226 4.80 -11.89 2.15
N THR A 227 4.13 -10.85 2.69
CA THR A 227 4.78 -9.61 3.10
C THR A 227 4.48 -9.25 4.55
N LEU A 228 5.49 -8.74 5.25
CA LEU A 228 5.39 -8.20 6.60
C LEU A 228 5.28 -6.68 6.56
N SER A 229 4.29 -6.13 7.26
CA SER A 229 4.13 -4.70 7.45
C SER A 229 4.56 -4.27 8.85
N SER A 230 5.24 -3.14 8.95
CA SER A 230 5.47 -2.44 10.21
C SER A 230 5.70 -0.96 9.94
N ASP A 231 5.13 -0.07 10.73
CA ASP A 231 5.43 1.37 10.64
C ASP A 231 6.92 1.64 10.90
N THR A 232 7.55 0.82 11.73
CA THR A 232 9.00 0.82 11.94
C THR A 232 9.70 0.07 10.81
N TRP A 233 10.64 0.72 10.14
CA TRP A 233 11.61 0.03 9.29
C TRP A 233 12.61 -0.71 10.18
N TRP A 234 12.37 -1.96 10.43
CA TRP A 234 13.34 -2.82 11.10
C TRP A 234 14.33 -3.45 10.12
N HIS A 235 15.51 -3.79 10.60
CA HIS A 235 16.58 -4.39 9.82
C HIS A 235 17.49 -5.26 10.70
N GLY A 236 17.98 -6.35 10.15
CA GLY A 236 18.94 -7.24 10.79
C GLY A 236 18.40 -8.64 11.05
N SER A 237 19.31 -9.61 11.08
CA SER A 237 19.00 -11.04 11.16
C SER A 237 18.16 -11.41 12.39
N LYS A 238 18.38 -10.76 13.53
CA LYS A 238 17.62 -11.04 14.77
C LYS A 238 16.18 -10.57 14.67
N LEU A 239 15.94 -9.35 14.15
CA LEU A 239 14.59 -8.84 13.94
C LEU A 239 13.88 -9.61 12.82
N ALA A 240 14.56 -9.91 11.73
CA ALA A 240 14.01 -10.73 10.66
C ALA A 240 13.53 -12.10 11.16
N ALA A 241 14.36 -12.79 11.98
CA ALA A 241 13.96 -14.07 12.57
C ALA A 241 12.74 -13.93 13.51
N ALA A 242 12.69 -12.88 14.33
CA ALA A 242 11.57 -12.62 15.22
C ALA A 242 10.27 -12.37 14.45
N MET A 243 10.31 -11.54 13.39
CA MET A 243 9.14 -11.19 12.60
C MET A 243 8.66 -12.35 11.71
N GLN A 244 9.57 -13.19 11.22
CA GLN A 244 9.19 -14.45 10.53
C GLN A 244 8.55 -15.45 11.49
N ALA A 245 9.10 -15.60 12.70
CA ALA A 245 8.49 -16.45 13.73
C ALA A 245 7.09 -15.93 14.14
N TRP A 246 6.95 -14.61 14.26
CA TRP A 246 5.66 -13.96 14.49
C TRP A 246 4.64 -14.29 13.40
N ALA A 247 4.99 -14.11 12.12
CA ALA A 247 4.11 -14.42 11.01
C ALA A 247 3.61 -15.88 11.04
N LYS A 248 4.52 -16.82 11.25
CA LYS A 248 4.17 -18.23 11.38
C LYS A 248 3.27 -18.50 12.57
N LEU A 249 3.54 -17.87 13.71
CA LEU A 249 2.74 -18.02 14.92
C LEU A 249 1.28 -17.60 14.71
N ILE A 250 1.05 -16.39 14.16
CA ILE A 250 -0.30 -15.84 14.05
C ILE A 250 -1.11 -16.40 12.88
N THR A 251 -0.44 -17.03 11.89
CA THR A 251 -1.08 -17.66 10.73
C THR A 251 -1.15 -19.17 10.82
N ASP A 252 -0.81 -19.77 11.97
CA ASP A 252 -0.73 -21.24 12.15
C ASP A 252 0.20 -21.91 11.14
N GLY A 253 1.31 -21.22 10.78
CA GLY A 253 2.29 -21.68 9.83
C GLY A 253 1.89 -21.54 8.35
N ALA A 254 0.74 -20.92 8.05
CA ALA A 254 0.25 -20.80 6.68
C ALA A 254 1.02 -19.77 5.84
N ALA A 255 1.58 -18.73 6.47
CA ALA A 255 2.34 -17.71 5.77
C ALA A 255 3.83 -17.99 5.72
N ASP A 256 4.44 -17.60 4.60
CA ASP A 256 5.89 -17.66 4.37
C ASP A 256 6.39 -16.29 3.85
N PRO A 257 6.59 -15.32 4.75
CA PRO A 257 6.95 -13.97 4.37
C PRO A 257 8.38 -13.87 3.84
N CYS A 258 8.54 -13.28 2.67
CA CYS A 258 9.84 -12.96 2.08
C CYS A 258 10.11 -11.47 1.99
N THR A 259 9.09 -10.61 2.06
CA THR A 259 9.26 -9.16 1.96
C THR A 259 8.80 -8.42 3.22
N THR A 260 9.33 -7.20 3.41
CA THR A 260 8.99 -6.32 4.52
C THR A 260 8.85 -4.88 4.05
N GLN A 261 7.79 -4.20 4.49
CA GLN A 261 7.43 -2.85 4.09
C GLN A 261 6.65 -2.12 5.20
N GLN A 262 6.22 -0.85 4.96
CA GLN A 262 5.74 0.02 6.04
C GLN A 262 4.26 0.46 5.92
N GLU A 263 3.45 -0.06 4.96
CA GLU A 263 2.12 0.53 4.72
C GLU A 263 0.97 -0.47 4.52
N ASP A 264 1.25 -1.71 4.09
CA ASP A 264 0.21 -2.54 3.48
C ASP A 264 -0.93 -2.89 4.43
N ASN A 265 -0.65 -3.25 5.69
CA ASN A 265 -1.74 -3.56 6.63
C ASN A 265 -2.64 -2.34 6.89
N ALA A 266 -2.08 -1.14 6.94
CA ALA A 266 -2.86 0.09 7.11
C ALA A 266 -3.72 0.40 5.87
N THR A 267 -3.16 0.23 4.67
CA THR A 267 -3.86 0.33 3.38
C THR A 267 -5.02 -0.67 3.32
N LEU A 268 -4.73 -1.94 3.62
CA LEU A 268 -5.73 -3.01 3.57
C LEU A 268 -6.80 -2.86 4.65
N THR A 269 -6.46 -2.33 5.83
CA THR A 269 -7.44 -2.00 6.88
C THR A 269 -8.45 -0.98 6.39
N ALA A 270 -8.01 0.09 5.72
CA ALA A 270 -8.90 1.10 5.17
C ALA A 270 -9.75 0.53 4.01
N LEU A 271 -9.14 -0.24 3.08
CA LEU A 271 -9.87 -0.91 2.01
C LEU A 271 -10.90 -1.92 2.55
N LYS A 272 -10.54 -2.71 3.56
CA LYS A 272 -11.48 -3.66 4.19
C LYS A 272 -12.70 -2.96 4.81
N ARG A 273 -12.48 -1.83 5.50
CA ARG A 273 -13.58 -0.99 6.04
C ARG A 273 -14.46 -0.41 4.92
N GLY A 274 -13.85 -0.01 3.79
CA GLY A 274 -14.61 0.41 2.60
C GLY A 274 -15.46 -0.71 2.02
N ALA A 275 -14.93 -1.93 1.99
CA ALA A 275 -15.67 -3.11 1.54
C ALA A 275 -16.82 -3.47 2.50
N ASP A 276 -16.59 -3.41 3.81
CA ASP A 276 -17.63 -3.63 4.82
C ASP A 276 -18.76 -2.59 4.74
N ALA A 277 -18.42 -1.37 4.28
CA ALA A 277 -19.39 -0.32 3.95
C ALA A 277 -19.99 -0.45 2.55
N GLN A 278 -19.69 -1.51 1.80
CA GLN A 278 -20.19 -1.79 0.45
C GLN A 278 -19.79 -0.73 -0.60
N LEU A 279 -18.68 -0.02 -0.40
CA LEU A 279 -18.17 1.00 -1.32
C LEU A 279 -17.17 0.45 -2.33
N LEU A 280 -16.65 -0.74 -2.09
CA LEU A 280 -15.70 -1.44 -2.95
C LEU A 280 -15.74 -2.96 -2.71
N ASP A 281 -15.06 -3.71 -3.59
CA ASP A 281 -14.92 -5.17 -3.48
C ASP A 281 -13.48 -5.53 -3.05
N PHE A 282 -13.31 -6.04 -1.84
CA PHE A 282 -11.99 -6.40 -1.30
C PHE A 282 -11.32 -7.56 -2.05
N SER A 283 -12.09 -8.40 -2.75
CA SER A 283 -11.53 -9.46 -3.60
C SER A 283 -10.76 -8.94 -4.82
N ARG A 284 -10.87 -7.64 -5.11
CA ARG A 284 -10.17 -6.95 -6.20
C ARG A 284 -8.89 -6.25 -5.76
N VAL A 285 -8.35 -6.61 -4.61
CA VAL A 285 -7.10 -6.05 -4.08
C VAL A 285 -5.94 -7.00 -4.33
N ALA A 286 -4.87 -6.50 -4.93
CA ALA A 286 -3.59 -7.20 -5.08
C ALA A 286 -2.44 -6.36 -4.53
N VAL A 287 -1.44 -7.01 -3.96
CA VAL A 287 -0.25 -6.38 -3.38
C VAL A 287 0.99 -6.94 -4.06
N LEU A 288 1.81 -6.06 -4.61
CA LEU A 288 3.11 -6.34 -5.20
C LEU A 288 4.20 -5.57 -4.49
N ARG A 289 5.25 -6.27 -4.07
CA ARG A 289 6.44 -5.63 -3.49
C ARG A 289 7.70 -6.03 -4.25
N ALA A 290 8.51 -5.03 -4.65
CA ALA A 290 9.76 -5.24 -5.35
C ALA A 290 10.97 -4.98 -4.45
N ALA A 291 11.95 -5.86 -4.49
CA ALA A 291 13.06 -5.91 -3.56
C ALA A 291 14.09 -4.79 -3.80
N SER A 292 14.17 -3.80 -2.91
CA SER A 292 15.11 -2.68 -2.98
C SER A 292 16.39 -2.89 -2.16
N ASN A 293 16.29 -3.66 -1.10
CA ASN A 293 17.38 -3.99 -0.17
C ASN A 293 17.12 -5.37 0.43
N PHE A 294 18.14 -5.99 1.00
CA PHE A 294 17.92 -7.13 1.88
C PHE A 294 17.46 -6.66 3.26
N ASP A 295 16.65 -7.45 3.94
CA ASP A 295 16.10 -7.16 5.27
C ASP A 295 17.11 -7.38 6.40
N ARG A 296 18.28 -7.96 6.09
CA ARG A 296 19.34 -8.32 7.03
C ARG A 296 20.72 -8.18 6.42
N GLU A 297 21.72 -8.25 7.27
CA GLU A 297 23.14 -8.17 6.94
C GLU A 297 23.67 -9.39 6.19
N ALA A 298 24.68 -9.16 5.34
CA ALA A 298 25.48 -10.23 4.73
C ALA A 298 26.46 -10.84 5.75
N PRO A 299 26.97 -12.07 5.51
CA PRO A 299 28.01 -12.66 6.33
C PRO A 299 29.22 -11.73 6.51
N GLY A 300 29.60 -11.50 7.76
CA GLY A 300 30.72 -10.61 8.12
C GLY A 300 30.39 -9.11 8.15
N GLN A 301 29.15 -8.73 7.87
CA GLN A 301 28.62 -7.37 7.97
C GLN A 301 27.88 -7.20 9.31
N THR A 302 27.88 -6.01 9.88
CA THR A 302 26.95 -5.66 10.96
C THR A 302 25.60 -5.21 10.40
N ALA A 303 24.54 -5.34 11.20
CA ALA A 303 23.21 -4.85 10.80
C ALA A 303 23.21 -3.34 10.48
N ALA A 304 24.00 -2.53 11.24
CA ALA A 304 24.11 -1.10 10.98
C ALA A 304 24.83 -0.78 9.65
N GLU A 305 25.88 -1.51 9.31
CA GLU A 305 26.55 -1.37 8.01
C GLU A 305 25.64 -1.77 6.86
N SER A 306 24.88 -2.84 7.04
CA SER A 306 23.92 -3.33 6.04
C SER A 306 22.77 -2.33 5.84
N LEU A 307 22.18 -1.81 6.91
CA LEU A 307 21.09 -0.81 6.84
C LEU A 307 21.52 0.44 6.06
N ASN A 308 22.77 0.90 6.24
CA ASN A 308 23.29 2.08 5.58
C ASN A 308 23.93 1.79 4.21
N ALA A 309 23.94 0.55 3.76
CA ALA A 309 24.59 0.17 2.51
C ALA A 309 23.79 0.63 1.28
N LYS A 310 24.53 1.08 0.24
CA LYS A 310 23.96 1.31 -1.08
C LYS A 310 23.88 -0.03 -1.83
N SER A 311 22.76 -0.74 -1.66
CA SER A 311 22.57 -2.07 -2.25
C SER A 311 22.52 -2.08 -3.79
N GLY A 312 22.25 -0.93 -4.44
CA GLY A 312 22.00 -0.84 -5.88
C GLY A 312 20.63 -1.36 -6.34
N GLY A 313 19.80 -1.87 -5.41
CA GLY A 313 18.50 -2.45 -5.73
C GLY A 313 17.36 -1.42 -5.90
N TYR A 314 17.52 -0.18 -5.44
CA TYR A 314 16.45 0.82 -5.47
C TYR A 314 15.91 1.11 -6.88
N LEU A 315 16.78 1.48 -7.84
CA LEU A 315 16.31 1.80 -9.20
C LEU A 315 15.71 0.58 -9.92
N PRO A 316 16.32 -0.61 -9.89
CA PRO A 316 15.66 -1.81 -10.39
C PRO A 316 14.30 -2.08 -9.74
N SER A 317 14.18 -1.93 -8.42
CA SER A 317 12.92 -2.27 -7.73
C SER A 317 11.77 -1.35 -8.11
N VAL A 318 11.96 -0.02 -8.16
CA VAL A 318 10.89 0.90 -8.56
C VAL A 318 10.50 0.70 -10.04
N ALA A 319 11.45 0.39 -10.92
CA ALA A 319 11.16 0.07 -12.30
C ALA A 319 10.41 -1.26 -12.44
N ASN A 320 10.76 -2.27 -11.67
CA ASN A 320 10.16 -3.59 -11.72
C ASN A 320 8.78 -3.62 -11.05
N ALA A 321 8.54 -2.84 -9.99
CA ALA A 321 7.20 -2.64 -9.44
C ALA A 321 6.24 -2.11 -10.51
N TYR A 322 6.67 -1.09 -11.27
CA TYR A 322 5.89 -0.57 -12.40
C TYR A 322 5.71 -1.60 -13.50
N ARG A 323 6.78 -2.27 -13.97
CA ARG A 323 6.70 -3.24 -15.07
C ARG A 323 5.74 -4.38 -14.77
N VAL A 324 5.85 -4.95 -13.56
CA VAL A 324 5.07 -6.14 -13.17
C VAL A 324 3.63 -5.76 -12.86
N ALA A 325 3.38 -4.78 -12.00
CA ALA A 325 2.01 -4.35 -11.70
C ALA A 325 1.36 -3.66 -12.90
N GLY A 326 2.13 -2.95 -13.74
CA GLY A 326 1.66 -2.35 -14.99
C GLY A 326 1.17 -3.37 -15.99
N ALA A 327 1.85 -4.50 -16.13
CA ALA A 327 1.38 -5.59 -17.00
C ALA A 327 -0.02 -6.10 -16.58
N LEU A 328 -0.27 -6.25 -15.27
CA LEU A 328 -1.60 -6.61 -14.76
C LEU A 328 -2.60 -5.47 -14.99
N ALA A 329 -2.23 -4.22 -14.67
CA ALA A 329 -3.10 -3.06 -14.85
C ALA A 329 -3.54 -2.88 -16.30
N HIS A 330 -2.64 -3.05 -17.25
CA HIS A 330 -2.92 -2.98 -18.68
C HIS A 330 -3.82 -4.13 -19.14
N ALA A 331 -3.59 -5.36 -18.67
CA ALA A 331 -4.47 -6.49 -18.98
C ALA A 331 -5.90 -6.25 -18.50
N ILE A 332 -6.08 -5.70 -17.29
CA ILE A 332 -7.40 -5.37 -16.75
C ILE A 332 -8.08 -4.26 -17.55
N THR A 333 -7.36 -3.19 -17.86
CA THR A 333 -7.94 -2.02 -18.55
C THR A 333 -8.24 -2.28 -20.01
N ALA A 334 -7.41 -3.08 -20.70
CA ALA A 334 -7.55 -3.43 -22.10
C ALA A 334 -8.74 -4.38 -22.37
N ASP A 335 -8.98 -5.34 -21.48
CA ASP A 335 -10.09 -6.27 -21.60
C ASP A 335 -11.04 -6.17 -20.40
N TRP A 336 -11.57 -4.96 -20.19
CA TRP A 336 -12.47 -4.71 -19.08
C TRP A 336 -13.71 -5.61 -19.08
N GLN A 337 -14.17 -6.06 -20.24
CA GLN A 337 -15.32 -6.95 -20.32
C GLN A 337 -15.05 -8.26 -19.59
N ALA A 338 -13.89 -8.86 -19.80
CA ALA A 338 -13.49 -10.09 -19.13
C ALA A 338 -13.25 -9.91 -17.63
N TRP A 339 -12.71 -8.74 -17.23
CA TRP A 339 -12.31 -8.46 -15.83
C TRP A 339 -13.44 -7.85 -14.97
N SER A 340 -14.46 -7.28 -15.60
CA SER A 340 -15.46 -6.49 -14.89
C SER A 340 -16.28 -7.29 -13.86
N ALA A 341 -16.42 -8.60 -14.01
CA ALA A 341 -17.11 -9.50 -13.08
C ALA A 341 -16.19 -10.23 -12.09
N GLY A 342 -14.87 -10.04 -12.21
CA GLY A 342 -13.83 -10.73 -11.44
C GLY A 342 -12.68 -11.16 -12.35
N PRO A 343 -11.59 -11.73 -11.79
CA PRO A 343 -10.48 -12.24 -12.59
C PRO A 343 -10.94 -13.34 -13.56
N PRO A 344 -10.50 -13.33 -14.83
CA PRO A 344 -10.76 -14.42 -15.77
C PRO A 344 -10.17 -15.74 -15.26
N LYS A 345 -10.90 -16.84 -15.50
CA LYS A 345 -10.48 -18.21 -15.11
C LYS A 345 -9.35 -18.75 -15.97
#